data_58947835c52ac176a188b3e2d1d18c89
#
_entry.id   58947835c52ac176a188b3e2d1d18c89
#
_cell.length_a   1.000
_cell.length_b   1.000
_cell.length_c   1.000
_cell.angle_alpha   90.00
_cell.angle_beta   90.00
_cell.angle_gamma   90.00
#
_symmetry.space_group_name_H-M   'P 1'
#
loop_
_entity.id
_entity.type
_entity.pdbx_description
1 polymer ?
#
loop_
_entity_poly.entity_id
_entity_poly.type
_entity_poly.pdbx_seq_one_letter_code
_entity_poly.pdbx_strand_id
1 'polypeptide(L)'
;SESGLTVNWLEGLGVQFRPVAAPGSSNSTIPDGSGIIKPLLAACKERGVQVFLDTKGVALLVENGHVAGVQAEQKGKSLTIESKAVILATGGFAANRDMVAKYKPEYADLIVSCSIGSTGDGILMAQAIGAATIDMERVMPTPTAEINSKRLITAGMRNTAGAIIVNEHGQRFVDETWLYEPLSIALTEEMAKGTLDYVFEVFDEKGKESVPIAQTYVDGGLTLQADTLEGLAEKLGLAPDSFAKTVQEYNQMIKEGRPDPFGKTKALKPIETPPFYGIKIKSDHLATRGGLKINEKAQVLDLADNPIPGLYAAGEVTGGVFGGGYIGGGFLAEATVLGRVAGAQGAIDVLSR
;
A
#
# COMPACT_ATOMS: atom_id res chain seq x y z
N SER A 1 -21.26 -12.63 3.09
CA SER A 1 -20.18 -12.48 2.10
C SER A 1 -18.94 -13.24 2.57
N GLU A 2 -18.09 -13.67 1.66
CA GLU A 2 -16.83 -14.37 1.97
C GLU A 2 -15.90 -13.54 2.88
N SER A 3 -15.91 -12.23 2.75
CA SER A 3 -15.12 -11.33 3.61
C SER A 3 -15.50 -11.46 5.09
N GLY A 4 -16.81 -11.52 5.42
CA GLY A 4 -17.25 -11.70 6.80
C GLY A 4 -16.84 -13.06 7.38
N LEU A 5 -16.99 -14.13 6.60
CA LEU A 5 -16.54 -15.47 6.98
C LEU A 5 -15.01 -15.52 7.19
N THR A 6 -14.26 -14.78 6.40
CA THR A 6 -12.81 -14.71 6.51
C THR A 6 -12.36 -13.95 7.76
N VAL A 7 -13.05 -12.86 8.13
CA VAL A 7 -12.77 -12.16 9.40
C VAL A 7 -13.00 -13.10 10.59
N ASN A 8 -14.15 -13.78 10.65
CA ASN A 8 -14.43 -14.73 11.73
C ASN A 8 -13.39 -15.88 11.78
N TRP A 9 -12.92 -16.34 10.61
CA TRP A 9 -11.87 -17.36 10.54
C TRP A 9 -10.54 -16.83 11.09
N LEU A 10 -10.16 -15.60 10.78
CA LEU A 10 -8.94 -14.95 11.32
C LEU A 10 -9.03 -14.75 12.84
N GLU A 11 -10.20 -14.31 13.34
CA GLU A 11 -10.45 -14.20 14.79
C GLU A 11 -10.33 -15.56 15.49
N GLY A 12 -10.85 -16.63 14.86
CA GLY A 12 -10.69 -18.00 15.34
C GLY A 12 -9.22 -18.48 15.39
N LEU A 13 -8.32 -17.86 14.63
CA LEU A 13 -6.87 -18.09 14.68
C LEU A 13 -6.15 -17.16 15.67
N GLY A 14 -6.87 -16.27 16.37
CA GLY A 14 -6.33 -15.34 17.36
C GLY A 14 -5.96 -13.96 16.81
N VAL A 15 -6.34 -13.62 15.58
CA VAL A 15 -6.19 -12.25 15.05
C VAL A 15 -7.19 -11.33 15.77
N GLN A 16 -6.71 -10.21 16.27
CA GLN A 16 -7.54 -9.19 16.90
C GLN A 16 -7.72 -7.98 15.97
N PHE A 17 -8.94 -7.48 15.92
CA PHE A 17 -9.31 -6.31 15.11
C PHE A 17 -9.80 -5.16 15.97
N ARG A 18 -9.59 -3.93 15.50
CA ARG A 18 -10.25 -2.73 16.01
C ARG A 18 -10.95 -2.02 14.85
N PRO A 19 -12.15 -1.46 15.08
CA PRO A 19 -12.81 -0.62 14.08
C PRO A 19 -11.95 0.62 13.77
N VAL A 20 -11.87 0.97 12.48
CA VAL A 20 -11.31 2.25 12.06
C VAL A 20 -12.48 3.19 11.80
N ALA A 21 -12.52 4.32 12.51
CA ALA A 21 -13.54 5.34 12.30
C ALA A 21 -13.25 6.10 11.00
N ALA A 22 -13.68 5.55 9.87
CA ALA A 22 -13.59 6.18 8.56
C ALA A 22 -14.80 5.80 7.70
N PRO A 23 -15.25 6.66 6.78
CA PRO A 23 -16.27 6.30 5.79
C PRO A 23 -15.80 5.10 4.96
N GLY A 24 -16.61 4.04 4.92
CA GLY A 24 -16.25 2.76 4.29
C GLY A 24 -15.55 1.79 5.24
N SER A 25 -15.84 1.90 6.53
CA SER A 25 -15.28 1.20 7.70
C SER A 25 -14.52 -0.10 7.38
N SER A 26 -13.20 -0.03 7.45
CA SER A 26 -12.33 -1.18 7.53
C SER A 26 -11.92 -1.45 8.98
N ASN A 27 -11.66 -2.71 9.31
CA ASN A 27 -11.02 -3.06 10.56
C ASN A 27 -9.50 -3.01 10.41
N SER A 28 -8.80 -2.55 11.44
CA SER A 28 -7.34 -2.62 11.52
C SER A 28 -6.95 -3.74 12.48
N THR A 29 -5.87 -4.45 12.17
CA THR A 29 -5.31 -5.47 13.06
C THR A 29 -4.57 -4.85 14.25
N ILE A 30 -4.54 -5.56 15.38
CA ILE A 30 -3.84 -5.15 16.59
C ILE A 30 -2.60 -6.03 16.79
N PRO A 31 -1.43 -5.47 17.04
CA PRO A 31 -1.13 -4.03 17.14
C PRO A 31 -1.00 -3.33 15.77
N ASP A 32 -0.61 -4.08 14.75
CA ASP A 32 -0.32 -3.65 13.37
C ASP A 32 -0.41 -4.85 12.42
N GLY A 33 0.25 -4.82 11.26
CA GLY A 33 0.31 -5.97 10.32
C GLY A 33 0.88 -7.25 10.93
N SER A 34 1.71 -7.16 11.98
CA SER A 34 2.23 -8.34 12.69
C SER A 34 1.13 -9.09 13.44
N GLY A 35 0.05 -8.42 13.79
CA GLY A 35 -1.12 -9.00 14.45
C GLY A 35 -1.89 -10.01 13.61
N ILE A 36 -1.71 -9.99 12.27
CA ILE A 36 -2.26 -11.05 11.39
C ILE A 36 -1.20 -12.11 11.04
N ILE A 37 0.05 -11.69 10.80
CA ILE A 37 1.10 -12.62 10.37
C ILE A 37 1.48 -13.61 11.47
N LYS A 38 1.60 -13.15 12.72
CA LYS A 38 2.00 -14.03 13.84
C LYS A 38 1.02 -15.18 14.10
N PRO A 39 -0.30 -14.95 14.24
CA PRO A 39 -1.27 -16.03 14.40
C PRO A 39 -1.32 -17.00 13.20
N LEU A 40 -1.27 -16.48 11.97
CA LEU A 40 -1.23 -17.31 10.78
C LEU A 40 0.01 -18.20 10.73
N LEU A 41 1.19 -17.66 11.04
CA LEU A 41 2.43 -18.43 11.09
C LEU A 41 2.39 -19.49 12.20
N ALA A 42 1.83 -19.18 13.35
CA ALA A 42 1.62 -20.15 14.42
C ALA A 42 0.71 -21.31 13.95
N ALA A 43 -0.42 -20.97 13.32
CA ALA A 43 -1.35 -21.95 12.77
C ALA A 43 -0.72 -22.82 11.68
N CYS A 44 0.16 -22.28 10.85
CA CYS A 44 0.94 -23.05 9.88
C CYS A 44 1.85 -24.06 10.58
N LYS A 45 2.62 -23.62 11.58
CA LYS A 45 3.53 -24.49 12.36
C LYS A 45 2.79 -25.63 13.06
N GLU A 46 1.66 -25.36 13.71
CA GLU A 46 0.82 -26.35 14.36
C GLU A 46 0.30 -27.43 13.39
N ARG A 47 0.14 -27.08 12.11
CA ARG A 47 -0.29 -28.01 11.05
C ARG A 47 0.86 -28.67 10.29
N GLY A 48 2.09 -28.50 10.75
CA GLY A 48 3.27 -29.11 10.14
C GLY A 48 3.69 -28.48 8.81
N VAL A 49 3.21 -27.27 8.49
CA VAL A 49 3.64 -26.53 7.29
C VAL A 49 5.11 -26.15 7.44
N GLN A 50 5.92 -26.53 6.46
CA GLN A 50 7.34 -26.16 6.42
C GLN A 50 7.50 -24.73 5.85
N VAL A 51 8.30 -23.91 6.51
CA VAL A 51 8.59 -22.54 6.10
C VAL A 51 10.08 -22.43 5.79
N PHE A 52 10.40 -22.16 4.54
CA PHE A 52 11.77 -21.96 4.06
C PHE A 52 12.04 -20.46 3.95
N LEU A 53 12.83 -19.91 4.88
CA LEU A 53 13.29 -18.53 4.81
C LEU A 53 14.54 -18.43 3.93
N ASP A 54 14.85 -17.22 3.45
CA ASP A 54 15.99 -16.95 2.56
C ASP A 54 16.03 -17.88 1.34
N THR A 55 14.84 -18.22 0.81
CA THR A 55 14.67 -19.16 -0.28
C THR A 55 13.85 -18.49 -1.39
N LYS A 56 14.53 -18.12 -2.47
CA LYS A 56 13.92 -17.43 -3.61
C LYS A 56 13.38 -18.44 -4.62
N GLY A 57 12.07 -18.37 -4.94
CA GLY A 57 11.51 -19.07 -6.10
C GLY A 57 12.02 -18.42 -7.40
N VAL A 58 12.51 -19.25 -8.34
CA VAL A 58 13.13 -18.75 -9.59
C VAL A 58 12.43 -19.24 -10.84
N ALA A 59 11.73 -20.38 -10.79
CA ALA A 59 10.95 -20.91 -11.90
C ALA A 59 9.85 -21.87 -11.43
N LEU A 60 8.78 -22.00 -12.21
CA LEU A 60 7.79 -23.05 -12.06
C LEU A 60 8.24 -24.30 -12.83
N LEU A 61 8.10 -25.45 -12.23
CA LEU A 61 8.35 -26.74 -12.88
C LEU A 61 7.06 -27.21 -13.56
N VAL A 62 7.17 -27.60 -14.82
CA VAL A 62 6.03 -28.10 -15.61
C VAL A 62 6.35 -29.50 -16.13
N GLU A 63 5.46 -30.45 -15.83
CA GLU A 63 5.55 -31.82 -16.30
C GLU A 63 4.21 -32.22 -16.96
N ASN A 64 4.28 -32.67 -18.20
CA ASN A 64 3.10 -33.10 -18.97
C ASN A 64 1.96 -32.04 -19.02
N GLY A 65 2.33 -30.73 -19.10
CA GLY A 65 1.38 -29.62 -19.13
C GLY A 65 0.77 -29.25 -17.78
N HIS A 66 1.32 -29.78 -16.68
CA HIS A 66 0.87 -29.54 -15.31
C HIS A 66 1.99 -28.91 -14.49
N VAL A 67 1.67 -27.92 -13.62
CA VAL A 67 2.66 -27.37 -12.69
C VAL A 67 2.94 -28.41 -11.59
N ALA A 68 4.20 -28.86 -11.54
CA ALA A 68 4.66 -29.97 -10.72
C ALA A 68 5.59 -29.54 -9.58
N GLY A 69 5.82 -28.23 -9.41
CA GLY A 69 6.68 -27.72 -8.35
C GLY A 69 7.30 -26.38 -8.66
N VAL A 70 8.32 -26.05 -7.86
CA VAL A 70 9.08 -24.79 -7.93
C VAL A 70 10.58 -25.09 -7.89
N GLN A 71 11.31 -24.47 -8.80
CA GLN A 71 12.74 -24.32 -8.70
C GLN A 71 13.03 -23.12 -7.82
N ALA A 72 13.84 -23.31 -6.78
CA ALA A 72 14.22 -22.27 -5.84
C ALA A 72 15.74 -22.17 -5.68
N GLU A 73 16.18 -21.06 -5.11
CA GLU A 73 17.58 -20.84 -4.74
C GLU A 73 17.67 -20.50 -3.24
N GLN A 74 18.53 -21.19 -2.52
CA GLN A 74 18.81 -20.95 -1.11
C GLN A 74 20.32 -20.88 -0.88
N LYS A 75 20.83 -19.74 -0.41
CA LYS A 75 22.27 -19.51 -0.15
C LYS A 75 23.16 -19.87 -1.35
N GLY A 76 22.74 -19.50 -2.56
CA GLY A 76 23.46 -19.79 -3.81
C GLY A 76 23.39 -21.25 -4.29
N LYS A 77 22.55 -22.07 -3.66
CA LYS A 77 22.32 -23.47 -4.07
C LYS A 77 20.93 -23.62 -4.64
N SER A 78 20.85 -24.34 -5.76
CA SER A 78 19.58 -24.71 -6.37
C SER A 78 18.85 -25.73 -5.52
N LEU A 79 17.53 -25.54 -5.36
CA LEU A 79 16.62 -26.41 -4.62
C LEU A 79 15.40 -26.67 -5.49
N THR A 80 15.09 -27.95 -5.70
CA THR A 80 13.86 -28.38 -6.36
C THR A 80 12.83 -28.76 -5.32
N ILE A 81 11.64 -28.15 -5.39
CA ILE A 81 10.52 -28.46 -4.50
C ILE A 81 9.41 -29.04 -5.39
N GLU A 82 9.24 -30.35 -5.36
CA GLU A 82 8.17 -31.03 -6.07
C GLU A 82 6.83 -30.88 -5.33
N SER A 83 5.76 -30.65 -6.07
CA SER A 83 4.43 -30.43 -5.52
C SER A 83 3.36 -30.73 -6.56
N LYS A 84 2.21 -31.25 -6.12
CA LYS A 84 1.06 -31.51 -6.98
C LYS A 84 0.26 -30.25 -7.34
N ALA A 85 0.47 -29.15 -6.59
CA ALA A 85 -0.12 -27.84 -6.85
C ALA A 85 0.79 -26.75 -6.28
N VAL A 86 0.80 -25.59 -6.92
CA VAL A 86 1.54 -24.39 -6.50
C VAL A 86 0.59 -23.22 -6.38
N ILE A 87 0.68 -22.49 -5.27
CA ILE A 87 -0.05 -21.23 -5.04
C ILE A 87 0.96 -20.11 -5.03
N LEU A 88 0.86 -19.17 -5.98
CA LEU A 88 1.64 -17.95 -5.99
C LEU A 88 1.01 -16.90 -5.09
N ALA A 89 1.73 -16.47 -4.06
CA ALA A 89 1.34 -15.40 -3.13
C ALA A 89 2.51 -14.43 -2.92
N THR A 90 3.21 -14.11 -4.02
CA THR A 90 4.52 -13.44 -4.05
C THR A 90 4.45 -11.92 -3.98
N GLY A 91 3.25 -11.36 -3.85
CA GLY A 91 3.04 -9.91 -3.93
C GLY A 91 3.13 -9.37 -5.37
N GLY A 92 3.02 -8.05 -5.49
CA GLY A 92 3.04 -7.36 -6.78
C GLY A 92 4.45 -7.04 -7.28
N PHE A 93 4.54 -5.99 -8.11
CA PHE A 93 5.82 -5.61 -8.75
C PHE A 93 6.22 -4.14 -8.50
N ALA A 94 5.63 -3.46 -7.50
CA ALA A 94 5.90 -2.04 -7.24
C ALA A 94 7.36 -1.73 -6.88
N ALA A 95 8.14 -2.69 -6.36
CA ALA A 95 9.59 -2.53 -6.13
C ALA A 95 10.46 -2.82 -7.37
N ASN A 96 9.87 -3.30 -8.46
CA ASN A 96 10.58 -3.57 -9.71
C ASN A 96 10.46 -2.37 -10.67
N ARG A 97 11.46 -1.49 -10.66
CA ARG A 97 11.45 -0.27 -11.47
C ARG A 97 11.31 -0.54 -12.97
N ASP A 98 11.91 -1.62 -13.46
CA ASP A 98 11.84 -1.96 -14.91
C ASP A 98 10.41 -2.38 -15.30
N MET A 99 9.73 -3.15 -14.43
CA MET A 99 8.33 -3.49 -14.66
C MET A 99 7.43 -2.26 -14.54
N VAL A 100 7.66 -1.39 -13.55
CA VAL A 100 6.91 -0.13 -13.44
C VAL A 100 7.14 0.74 -14.67
N ALA A 101 8.38 0.95 -15.10
CA ALA A 101 8.71 1.72 -16.31
C ALA A 101 8.07 1.15 -17.57
N LYS A 102 7.98 -0.18 -17.67
CA LYS A 102 7.35 -0.87 -18.80
C LYS A 102 5.84 -0.64 -18.87
N TYR A 103 5.15 -0.72 -17.73
CA TYR A 103 3.68 -0.72 -17.68
C TYR A 103 3.07 0.62 -17.30
N LYS A 104 3.81 1.47 -16.56
CA LYS A 104 3.40 2.79 -16.10
C LYS A 104 4.61 3.74 -16.06
N PRO A 105 5.15 4.13 -17.22
CA PRO A 105 6.40 4.89 -17.33
C PRO A 105 6.37 6.22 -16.56
N GLU A 106 5.21 6.88 -16.45
CA GLU A 106 5.05 8.12 -15.71
C GLU A 106 5.26 7.97 -14.18
N TYR A 107 5.31 6.74 -13.65
CA TYR A 107 5.57 6.48 -12.23
C TYR A 107 6.95 5.88 -11.96
N ALA A 108 7.79 5.68 -12.99
CA ALA A 108 9.09 5.01 -12.84
C ALA A 108 10.03 5.70 -11.83
N ASP A 109 9.93 7.03 -11.72
CA ASP A 109 10.79 7.85 -10.86
C ASP A 109 10.18 8.16 -9.47
N LEU A 110 8.98 7.66 -9.18
CA LEU A 110 8.39 7.82 -7.85
C LEU A 110 9.19 7.04 -6.79
N ILE A 111 9.09 7.50 -5.54
CA ILE A 111 9.62 6.76 -4.39
C ILE A 111 8.93 5.39 -4.31
N VAL A 112 9.66 4.38 -3.90
CA VAL A 112 9.14 3.04 -3.62
C VAL A 112 8.97 2.89 -2.11
N SER A 113 7.72 2.82 -1.63
CA SER A 113 7.38 2.65 -0.21
C SER A 113 6.82 1.26 0.12
N CYS A 114 6.70 0.37 -0.88
CA CYS A 114 6.24 -1.00 -0.69
C CYS A 114 7.32 -1.92 -0.10
N SER A 115 6.95 -3.17 0.12
CA SER A 115 7.92 -4.23 0.47
C SER A 115 8.98 -4.37 -0.62
N ILE A 116 10.25 -4.47 -0.21
CA ILE A 116 11.38 -4.75 -1.13
C ILE A 116 11.22 -6.09 -1.87
N GLY A 117 10.37 -6.99 -1.39
CA GLY A 117 10.04 -8.26 -2.02
C GLY A 117 8.94 -8.16 -3.10
N SER A 118 8.33 -7.00 -3.31
CA SER A 118 7.32 -6.80 -4.37
C SER A 118 7.99 -6.61 -5.74
N THR A 119 8.73 -7.63 -6.17
CA THR A 119 9.61 -7.60 -7.36
C THR A 119 8.98 -8.21 -8.62
N GLY A 120 7.75 -8.73 -8.52
CA GLY A 120 7.04 -9.35 -9.63
C GLY A 120 7.55 -10.75 -10.01
N ASP A 121 8.39 -11.37 -9.19
CA ASP A 121 9.00 -12.67 -9.51
C ASP A 121 7.94 -13.74 -9.82
N GLY A 122 6.85 -13.82 -9.05
CA GLY A 122 5.77 -14.80 -9.32
C GLY A 122 5.03 -14.52 -10.63
N ILE A 123 4.82 -13.26 -10.97
CA ILE A 123 4.22 -12.87 -12.26
C ILE A 123 5.14 -13.33 -13.40
N LEU A 124 6.44 -13.04 -13.31
CA LEU A 124 7.41 -13.41 -14.33
C LEU A 124 7.54 -14.94 -14.50
N MET A 125 7.58 -15.67 -13.37
CA MET A 125 7.61 -17.15 -13.40
C MET A 125 6.37 -17.73 -14.09
N ALA A 126 5.19 -17.19 -13.82
CA ALA A 126 3.95 -17.66 -14.41
C ALA A 126 3.86 -17.27 -15.91
N GLN A 127 4.27 -16.04 -16.29
CA GLN A 127 4.34 -15.62 -17.68
C GLN A 127 5.28 -16.51 -18.50
N ALA A 128 6.38 -16.97 -17.93
CA ALA A 128 7.33 -17.87 -18.59
C ALA A 128 6.71 -19.22 -19.00
N ILE A 129 5.62 -19.62 -18.37
CA ILE A 129 4.86 -20.85 -18.72
C ILE A 129 3.51 -20.55 -19.40
N GLY A 130 3.30 -19.32 -19.90
CA GLY A 130 2.14 -18.91 -20.68
C GLY A 130 0.96 -18.33 -19.92
N ALA A 131 1.14 -17.94 -18.65
CA ALA A 131 0.08 -17.29 -17.88
C ALA A 131 -0.29 -15.92 -18.45
N ALA A 132 -1.58 -15.61 -18.48
CA ALA A 132 -2.11 -14.29 -18.82
C ALA A 132 -1.97 -13.32 -17.63
N THR A 133 -1.81 -12.06 -17.96
CA THR A 133 -1.84 -10.95 -17.01
C THR A 133 -2.92 -9.94 -17.38
N ILE A 134 -3.40 -9.19 -16.41
CA ILE A 134 -4.44 -8.17 -16.60
C ILE A 134 -4.13 -6.94 -15.75
N ASP A 135 -4.53 -5.75 -16.21
CA ASP A 135 -4.45 -4.48 -15.50
C ASP A 135 -3.01 -4.07 -15.10
N MET A 136 -1.99 -4.52 -15.83
CA MET A 136 -0.57 -4.29 -15.47
C MET A 136 -0.19 -2.81 -15.36
N GLU A 137 -0.89 -1.92 -16.06
CA GLU A 137 -0.71 -0.47 -16.00
C GLU A 137 -1.26 0.15 -14.70
N ARG A 138 -1.96 -0.61 -13.88
CA ARG A 138 -2.57 -0.12 -12.64
C ARG A 138 -1.62 -0.18 -11.46
N VAL A 139 -0.54 0.58 -11.54
CA VAL A 139 0.32 0.88 -10.39
C VAL A 139 -0.41 1.87 -9.47
N MET A 140 -0.39 1.64 -8.17
CA MET A 140 -1.09 2.46 -7.19
C MET A 140 -0.14 3.50 -6.59
N PRO A 141 -0.25 4.78 -6.99
CA PRO A 141 0.50 5.83 -6.32
C PRO A 141 -0.15 6.15 -4.97
N THR A 142 0.67 6.56 -4.01
CA THR A 142 0.22 7.22 -2.79
C THR A 142 0.89 8.59 -2.65
N PRO A 143 0.21 9.59 -2.06
CA PRO A 143 0.69 10.96 -2.15
C PRO A 143 1.76 11.32 -1.12
N THR A 144 1.91 10.54 -0.03
CA THR A 144 2.56 11.02 1.19
C THR A 144 3.60 10.04 1.74
N ALA A 145 4.70 9.79 1.01
CA ALA A 145 5.89 9.15 1.57
C ALA A 145 6.88 10.21 2.07
N GLU A 146 7.45 10.01 3.26
CA GLU A 146 8.55 10.85 3.75
C GLU A 146 9.81 10.60 2.90
N ILE A 147 10.46 11.69 2.46
CA ILE A 147 11.48 11.66 1.38
C ILE A 147 12.74 10.84 1.70
N ASN A 148 13.16 10.78 2.95
CA ASN A 148 14.40 10.12 3.36
C ASN A 148 14.17 8.66 3.77
N SER A 149 13.25 8.44 4.70
CA SER A 149 12.90 7.10 5.20
C SER A 149 12.08 6.28 4.23
N LYS A 150 11.42 6.95 3.26
CA LYS A 150 10.42 6.38 2.34
C LYS A 150 9.21 5.79 3.07
N ARG A 151 9.03 6.14 4.34
CA ARG A 151 7.90 5.67 5.14
C ARG A 151 6.63 6.36 4.71
N LEU A 152 5.59 5.59 4.43
CA LEU A 152 4.27 6.12 4.14
C LEU A 152 3.71 6.87 5.36
N ILE A 153 3.30 8.12 5.14
CA ILE A 153 2.54 8.89 6.12
C ILE A 153 1.06 8.57 5.93
N THR A 154 0.41 8.17 7.02
CA THR A 154 -0.98 7.73 6.96
C THR A 154 -1.91 8.81 6.44
N ALA A 155 -2.86 8.44 5.60
CA ALA A 155 -3.95 9.33 5.18
C ALA A 155 -4.77 9.89 6.36
N GLY A 156 -4.65 9.30 7.55
CA GLY A 156 -5.22 9.82 8.78
C GLY A 156 -4.77 11.24 9.12
N MET A 157 -3.54 11.62 8.75
CA MET A 157 -3.04 12.99 8.99
C MET A 157 -3.89 14.03 8.26
N ARG A 158 -4.19 13.81 7.00
CA ARG A 158 -5.01 14.75 6.20
C ARG A 158 -6.53 14.54 6.35
N ASN A 159 -6.98 13.30 6.59
CA ASN A 159 -8.41 12.96 6.68
C ASN A 159 -8.98 13.01 8.11
N THR A 160 -8.13 12.96 9.14
CA THR A 160 -8.53 12.98 10.55
C THR A 160 -7.86 14.10 11.32
N ALA A 161 -6.54 14.26 11.23
CA ALA A 161 -5.81 15.31 11.93
C ALA A 161 -6.11 16.71 11.38
N GLY A 162 -6.51 16.83 10.11
CA GLY A 162 -6.73 18.11 9.45
C GLY A 162 -5.45 18.72 8.90
N ALA A 163 -4.41 17.90 8.72
CA ALA A 163 -3.17 18.36 8.10
C ALA A 163 -3.42 19.03 6.75
N ILE A 164 -2.64 20.06 6.46
CA ILE A 164 -2.59 20.73 5.16
C ILE A 164 -1.31 20.39 4.41
N ILE A 165 -1.33 20.53 3.10
CA ILE A 165 -0.15 20.36 2.26
C ILE A 165 0.21 21.72 1.65
N VAL A 166 1.48 22.11 1.79
CA VAL A 166 2.00 23.36 1.23
C VAL A 166 3.20 23.09 0.32
N ASN A 167 3.32 23.93 -0.72
CA ASN A 167 4.43 23.91 -1.68
C ASN A 167 5.68 24.62 -1.12
N GLU A 168 6.74 24.76 -1.94
CA GLU A 168 8.00 25.42 -1.58
C GLU A 168 7.85 26.92 -1.25
N HIS A 169 6.71 27.53 -1.58
CA HIS A 169 6.39 28.93 -1.24
C HIS A 169 5.54 29.03 0.05
N GLY A 170 5.30 27.90 0.74
CA GLY A 170 4.46 27.86 1.93
C GLY A 170 2.98 28.03 1.65
N GLN A 171 2.51 27.76 0.44
CA GLN A 171 1.12 27.96 -0.01
C GLN A 171 0.40 26.64 -0.22
N ARG A 172 -0.86 26.55 0.21
CA ARG A 172 -1.77 25.45 -0.14
C ARG A 172 -2.13 25.52 -1.62
N PHE A 173 -2.34 24.34 -2.24
CA PHE A 173 -2.62 24.24 -3.68
C PHE A 173 -3.66 23.15 -4.02
N VAL A 174 -4.15 22.39 -3.03
CA VAL A 174 -5.00 21.21 -3.27
C VAL A 174 -5.97 20.95 -2.10
N ASP A 175 -7.06 20.24 -2.35
CA ASP A 175 -7.83 19.57 -1.30
C ASP A 175 -7.06 18.31 -0.84
N GLU A 176 -6.49 18.34 0.33
CA GLU A 176 -5.67 17.27 0.89
C GLU A 176 -6.47 15.99 1.16
N THR A 177 -7.79 16.05 1.13
CA THR A 177 -8.67 14.89 1.36
C THR A 177 -8.99 14.09 0.11
N TRP A 178 -8.44 14.48 -1.05
CA TRP A 178 -8.59 13.70 -2.28
C TRP A 178 -8.09 12.26 -2.11
N LEU A 179 -8.61 11.37 -2.96
CA LEU A 179 -8.14 9.98 -3.03
C LEU A 179 -6.67 9.93 -3.48
N TYR A 180 -6.06 8.79 -3.30
CA TYR A 180 -4.61 8.60 -3.49
C TYR A 180 -4.11 9.07 -4.87
N GLU A 181 -4.67 8.56 -5.95
CA GLU A 181 -4.16 8.84 -7.31
C GLU A 181 -4.35 10.31 -7.73
N PRO A 182 -5.54 10.93 -7.61
CA PRO A 182 -5.71 12.36 -7.91
C PRO A 182 -4.79 13.26 -7.09
N LEU A 183 -4.63 12.98 -5.80
CA LEU A 183 -3.73 13.78 -4.96
C LEU A 183 -2.28 13.60 -5.36
N SER A 184 -1.84 12.37 -5.66
CA SER A 184 -0.47 12.09 -6.12
C SER A 184 -0.15 12.83 -7.43
N ILE A 185 -1.10 12.89 -8.35
CA ILE A 185 -0.97 13.66 -9.60
C ILE A 185 -0.80 15.14 -9.27
N ALA A 186 -1.68 15.72 -8.45
CA ALA A 186 -1.61 17.13 -8.08
C ALA A 186 -0.30 17.51 -7.38
N LEU A 187 0.22 16.64 -6.49
CA LEU A 187 1.51 16.86 -5.86
C LEU A 187 2.66 16.83 -6.90
N THR A 188 2.63 15.87 -7.82
CA THR A 188 3.65 15.75 -8.87
C THR A 188 3.64 16.96 -9.81
N GLU A 189 2.45 17.42 -10.20
CA GLU A 189 2.28 18.63 -11.03
C GLU A 189 2.75 19.89 -10.30
N GLU A 190 2.50 20.00 -8.99
CA GLU A 190 2.96 21.15 -8.20
C GLU A 190 4.48 21.17 -8.06
N MET A 191 5.10 20.03 -7.74
CA MET A 191 6.55 19.90 -7.68
C MET A 191 7.24 20.25 -9.00
N ALA A 192 6.63 19.89 -10.14
CA ALA A 192 7.15 20.21 -11.46
C ALA A 192 7.17 21.72 -11.80
N LYS A 193 6.44 22.54 -11.05
CA LYS A 193 6.45 24.02 -11.21
C LYS A 193 7.58 24.71 -10.43
N GLY A 194 8.10 24.03 -9.41
CA GLY A 194 9.06 24.54 -8.46
C GLY A 194 10.48 24.04 -8.66
N THR A 195 11.30 24.23 -7.64
CA THR A 195 12.69 23.79 -7.58
C THR A 195 12.88 22.58 -6.67
N LEU A 196 11.94 22.36 -5.75
CA LEU A 196 11.94 21.20 -4.85
C LEU A 196 11.16 20.04 -5.47
N ASP A 197 11.67 18.85 -5.30
CA ASP A 197 11.01 17.60 -5.71
C ASP A 197 10.18 16.96 -4.58
N TYR A 198 9.75 17.79 -3.61
CA TYR A 198 8.90 17.44 -2.48
C TYR A 198 8.05 18.64 -2.04
N VAL A 199 7.00 18.34 -1.28
CA VAL A 199 6.11 19.29 -0.63
C VAL A 199 6.09 19.03 0.89
N PHE A 200 5.31 19.80 1.65
CA PHE A 200 5.30 19.71 3.10
C PHE A 200 3.90 19.39 3.61
N GLU A 201 3.74 18.34 4.41
CA GLU A 201 2.53 18.07 5.17
C GLU A 201 2.67 18.69 6.57
N VAL A 202 1.72 19.54 6.94
CA VAL A 202 1.78 20.39 8.15
C VAL A 202 0.58 20.12 9.06
N PHE A 203 0.84 19.97 10.35
CA PHE A 203 -0.18 19.76 11.37
C PHE A 203 0.29 20.33 12.73
N ASP A 204 -0.61 20.34 13.70
CA ASP A 204 -0.34 20.81 15.08
C ASP A 204 -0.43 19.68 16.11
N GLU A 205 -0.26 20.02 17.37
CA GLU A 205 -0.31 19.05 18.48
C GLU A 205 -1.67 18.33 18.57
N LYS A 206 -2.80 19.04 18.42
CA LYS A 206 -4.13 18.43 18.44
C LYS A 206 -4.33 17.48 17.24
N GLY A 207 -3.81 17.87 16.08
CA GLY A 207 -3.79 17.01 14.91
C GLY A 207 -3.02 15.71 15.17
N LYS A 208 -1.82 15.81 15.75
CA LYS A 208 -0.99 14.66 16.12
C LYS A 208 -1.73 13.73 17.10
N GLU A 209 -2.31 14.27 18.17
CA GLU A 209 -3.04 13.48 19.16
C GLU A 209 -4.25 12.75 18.60
N SER A 210 -4.90 13.32 17.59
CA SER A 210 -6.07 12.71 16.93
C SER A 210 -5.74 11.50 16.08
N VAL A 211 -4.45 11.24 15.78
CA VAL A 211 -3.96 10.13 14.96
C VAL A 211 -2.83 9.40 15.68
N PRO A 212 -3.11 8.32 16.44
CA PRO A 212 -2.14 7.70 17.36
C PRO A 212 -0.79 7.32 16.74
N ILE A 213 -0.76 6.93 15.46
CA ILE A 213 0.49 6.59 14.76
C ILE A 213 1.39 7.81 14.54
N ALA A 214 0.85 9.04 14.59
CA ALA A 214 1.63 10.26 14.35
C ALA A 214 2.76 10.45 15.38
N GLN A 215 2.58 9.98 16.61
CA GLN A 215 3.64 9.99 17.62
C GLN A 215 4.89 9.22 17.12
N THR A 216 4.69 8.11 16.39
CA THR A 216 5.82 7.33 15.86
C THR A 216 6.59 8.07 14.76
N TYR A 217 5.98 9.07 14.11
CA TYR A 217 6.68 9.93 13.15
C TYR A 217 7.59 10.93 13.86
N VAL A 218 7.12 11.45 15.01
CA VAL A 218 7.92 12.34 15.87
C VAL A 218 9.09 11.57 16.49
N ASP A 219 8.81 10.44 17.11
CA ASP A 219 9.82 9.58 17.76
C ASP A 219 10.87 9.07 16.77
N GLY A 220 10.45 8.81 15.54
CA GLY A 220 11.31 8.39 14.43
C GLY A 220 12.08 9.51 13.73
N GLY A 221 11.91 10.76 14.15
CA GLY A 221 12.62 11.91 13.56
C GLY A 221 12.17 12.26 12.13
N LEU A 222 10.95 11.87 11.74
CA LEU A 222 10.39 12.17 10.41
C LEU A 222 9.79 13.58 10.35
N THR A 223 9.58 14.21 11.50
CA THR A 223 9.00 15.55 11.63
C THR A 223 10.05 16.59 11.99
N LEU A 224 9.92 17.77 11.43
CA LEU A 224 10.48 18.99 12.00
C LEU A 224 9.39 19.64 12.88
N GLN A 225 9.77 20.21 14.02
CA GLN A 225 8.81 20.83 14.95
C GLN A 225 9.30 22.17 15.49
N ALA A 226 8.36 23.06 15.79
CA ALA A 226 8.63 24.36 16.43
C ALA A 226 7.39 24.83 17.22
N ASP A 227 7.63 25.75 18.19
CA ASP A 227 6.55 26.33 19.01
C ASP A 227 5.81 27.48 18.29
N THR A 228 6.34 27.96 17.16
CA THR A 228 5.74 29.01 16.33
C THR A 228 5.71 28.58 14.86
N LEU A 229 4.78 29.14 14.08
CA LEU A 229 4.70 28.91 12.64
C LEU A 229 5.93 29.42 11.92
N GLU A 230 6.43 30.58 12.30
CA GLU A 230 7.65 31.19 11.73
C GLU A 230 8.86 30.30 12.00
N GLY A 231 9.02 29.81 13.22
CA GLY A 231 10.10 28.88 13.58
C GLY A 231 10.01 27.55 12.87
N LEU A 232 8.79 27.06 12.59
CA LEU A 232 8.60 25.87 11.75
C LEU A 232 9.00 26.17 10.30
N ALA A 233 8.58 27.31 9.74
CA ALA A 233 8.94 27.72 8.39
C ALA A 233 10.46 27.77 8.19
N GLU A 234 11.19 28.37 9.12
CA GLU A 234 12.67 28.42 9.10
C GLU A 234 13.29 27.03 9.03
N LYS A 235 12.80 26.08 9.85
CA LYS A 235 13.26 24.68 9.86
C LYS A 235 12.93 23.93 8.57
N LEU A 236 11.79 24.25 7.94
CA LEU A 236 11.38 23.67 6.66
C LEU A 236 12.12 24.32 5.46
N GLY A 237 12.73 25.49 5.65
CA GLY A 237 13.35 26.28 4.58
C GLY A 237 12.33 27.09 3.77
N LEU A 238 11.19 27.41 4.38
CA LEU A 238 10.13 28.23 3.79
C LEU A 238 10.26 29.69 4.20
N ALA A 239 9.65 30.59 3.40
CA ALA A 239 9.52 32.00 3.79
C ALA A 239 8.55 32.15 4.97
N PRO A 240 8.99 32.60 6.17
CA PRO A 240 8.17 32.58 7.38
C PRO A 240 6.86 33.34 7.25
N ASP A 241 6.90 34.56 6.70
CA ASP A 241 5.68 35.39 6.55
C ASP A 241 4.65 34.77 5.61
N SER A 242 5.10 34.18 4.49
CA SER A 242 4.22 33.53 3.52
C SER A 242 3.54 32.29 4.12
N PHE A 243 4.32 31.46 4.80
CA PHE A 243 3.82 30.25 5.42
C PHE A 243 2.84 30.56 6.59
N ALA A 244 3.23 31.45 7.50
CA ALA A 244 2.39 31.85 8.62
C ALA A 244 1.07 32.45 8.13
N LYS A 245 1.12 33.30 7.10
CA LYS A 245 -0.10 33.86 6.46
C LYS A 245 -1.01 32.77 5.90
N THR A 246 -0.47 31.78 5.21
CA THR A 246 -1.25 30.63 4.66
C THR A 246 -2.01 29.90 5.78
N VAL A 247 -1.34 29.59 6.89
CA VAL A 247 -1.97 28.90 8.03
C VAL A 247 -3.01 29.79 8.70
N GLN A 248 -2.73 31.08 8.89
CA GLN A 248 -3.67 32.04 9.47
C GLN A 248 -4.94 32.20 8.61
N GLU A 249 -4.80 32.32 7.29
CA GLU A 249 -5.92 32.41 6.34
C GLU A 249 -6.78 31.14 6.35
N TYR A 250 -6.13 29.96 6.42
CA TYR A 250 -6.81 28.68 6.56
C TYR A 250 -7.62 28.61 7.87
N ASN A 251 -7.00 28.98 9.00
CA ASN A 251 -7.67 29.00 10.30
C ASN A 251 -8.83 29.99 10.33
N GLN A 252 -8.64 31.19 9.77
CA GLN A 252 -9.70 32.23 9.69
C GLN A 252 -10.87 31.78 8.81
N MET A 253 -10.60 31.14 7.68
CA MET A 253 -11.61 30.56 6.81
C MET A 253 -12.49 29.56 7.57
N ILE A 254 -11.89 28.66 8.36
CA ILE A 254 -12.63 27.67 9.17
C ILE A 254 -13.48 28.37 10.23
N LYS A 255 -12.91 29.33 10.93
CA LYS A 255 -13.60 30.10 11.98
C LYS A 255 -14.82 30.86 11.47
N GLU A 256 -14.73 31.37 10.25
CA GLU A 256 -15.81 32.12 9.58
C GLU A 256 -16.80 31.19 8.85
N GLY A 257 -16.55 29.89 8.78
CA GLY A 257 -17.38 28.94 8.04
C GLY A 257 -17.38 29.17 6.53
N ARG A 258 -16.32 29.80 5.99
CA ARG A 258 -16.17 30.02 4.55
C ARG A 258 -15.82 28.73 3.82
N PRO A 259 -16.27 28.55 2.57
CA PRO A 259 -15.85 27.42 1.76
C PRO A 259 -14.33 27.46 1.49
N ASP A 260 -13.72 26.29 1.49
CA ASP A 260 -12.30 26.12 1.16
C ASP A 260 -12.05 26.41 -0.33
N PRO A 261 -11.03 27.21 -0.69
CA PRO A 261 -10.77 27.57 -2.09
C PRO A 261 -10.39 26.40 -2.98
N PHE A 262 -9.94 25.27 -2.39
CA PHE A 262 -9.59 24.04 -3.11
C PHE A 262 -10.70 22.98 -3.04
N GLY A 263 -11.84 23.30 -2.38
CA GLY A 263 -13.00 22.40 -2.31
C GLY A 263 -12.93 21.38 -1.16
N LYS A 264 -12.01 21.52 -0.20
CA LYS A 264 -11.94 20.65 0.98
C LYS A 264 -13.20 20.83 1.83
N THR A 265 -13.93 19.73 2.04
CA THR A 265 -15.19 19.71 2.81
C THR A 265 -15.10 18.85 4.07
N LYS A 266 -14.00 18.12 4.23
CA LYS A 266 -13.76 17.19 5.34
C LYS A 266 -12.49 17.57 6.09
N ALA A 267 -12.39 17.15 7.35
CA ALA A 267 -11.23 17.39 8.18
C ALA A 267 -10.79 18.88 8.22
N LEU A 268 -11.75 19.79 8.19
CA LEU A 268 -11.52 21.21 8.37
C LEU A 268 -11.24 21.48 9.85
N LYS A 269 -9.98 21.36 10.24
CA LYS A 269 -9.50 21.59 11.61
C LYS A 269 -8.44 22.68 11.57
N PRO A 270 -8.52 23.69 12.48
CA PRO A 270 -7.52 24.73 12.55
C PRO A 270 -6.17 24.16 13.02
N ILE A 271 -5.10 24.77 12.56
CA ILE A 271 -3.71 24.49 12.96
C ILE A 271 -3.27 25.65 13.86
N GLU A 272 -3.48 25.53 15.19
CA GLU A 272 -3.31 26.64 16.12
C GLU A 272 -2.70 26.25 17.47
N THR A 273 -2.48 24.94 17.71
CA THR A 273 -1.99 24.42 18.99
C THR A 273 -0.53 23.98 18.87
N PRO A 274 0.44 24.73 19.43
CA PRO A 274 1.83 24.33 19.39
C PRO A 274 2.10 23.04 20.22
N PRO A 275 3.19 22.31 19.94
CA PRO A 275 4.10 22.56 18.82
C PRO A 275 3.48 22.24 17.47
N PHE A 276 3.99 22.96 16.45
CA PHE A 276 3.65 22.72 15.04
C PHE A 276 4.65 21.77 14.41
N TYR A 277 4.19 20.95 13.48
CA TYR A 277 4.96 19.89 12.85
C TYR A 277 4.91 20.00 11.32
N GLY A 278 6.01 19.67 10.69
CA GLY A 278 6.11 19.57 9.24
C GLY A 278 6.87 18.32 8.81
N ILE A 279 6.37 17.64 7.79
CA ILE A 279 6.99 16.47 7.17
C ILE A 279 7.25 16.79 5.71
N LYS A 280 8.45 16.50 5.21
CA LYS A 280 8.75 16.54 3.78
C LYS A 280 8.22 15.29 3.12
N ILE A 281 7.29 15.46 2.21
CA ILE A 281 6.58 14.35 1.55
C ILE A 281 6.67 14.44 0.04
N LYS A 282 6.56 13.28 -0.59
CA LYS A 282 6.56 13.11 -2.05
C LYS A 282 5.62 11.97 -2.43
N SER A 283 5.13 11.99 -3.66
CA SER A 283 4.37 10.85 -4.20
C SER A 283 5.27 9.63 -4.32
N ASP A 284 4.71 8.47 -4.03
CA ASP A 284 5.34 7.18 -4.08
C ASP A 284 4.44 6.14 -4.76
N HIS A 285 4.96 4.96 -5.04
CA HIS A 285 4.11 3.81 -5.35
C HIS A 285 4.22 2.74 -4.27
N LEU A 286 3.04 2.35 -3.76
CA LEU A 286 2.90 1.44 -2.64
C LEU A 286 2.61 0.01 -3.07
N ALA A 287 1.85 -0.17 -4.15
CA ALA A 287 1.35 -1.46 -4.56
C ALA A 287 1.01 -1.48 -6.06
N THR A 288 0.70 -2.66 -6.57
CA THR A 288 0.15 -2.85 -7.91
C THR A 288 -1.23 -3.49 -7.83
N ARG A 289 -2.12 -3.13 -8.76
CA ARG A 289 -3.48 -3.72 -8.88
C ARG A 289 -3.59 -4.62 -10.10
N GLY A 290 -2.55 -4.67 -10.91
CA GLY A 290 -2.36 -5.58 -12.03
C GLY A 290 -1.52 -6.78 -11.65
N GLY A 291 -1.73 -7.89 -12.32
CA GLY A 291 -1.04 -9.14 -12.05
C GLY A 291 -1.57 -10.31 -12.87
N LEU A 292 -1.45 -11.51 -12.35
CA LEU A 292 -1.92 -12.73 -13.00
C LEU A 292 -3.44 -12.72 -13.13
N LYS A 293 -3.94 -13.11 -14.31
CA LYS A 293 -5.37 -13.32 -14.53
C LYS A 293 -5.79 -14.62 -13.89
N ILE A 294 -6.83 -14.56 -13.04
CA ILE A 294 -7.37 -15.72 -12.33
C ILE A 294 -8.88 -15.85 -12.55
N ASN A 295 -9.42 -17.03 -12.30
CA ASN A 295 -10.87 -17.25 -12.20
C ASN A 295 -11.34 -17.22 -10.74
N GLU A 296 -12.65 -17.42 -10.53
CA GLU A 296 -13.29 -17.45 -9.19
C GLU A 296 -12.80 -18.58 -8.28
N LYS A 297 -12.09 -19.57 -8.82
CA LYS A 297 -11.43 -20.67 -8.09
C LYS A 297 -9.96 -20.36 -7.79
N ALA A 298 -9.52 -19.12 -8.02
CA ALA A 298 -8.13 -18.68 -7.89
C ALA A 298 -7.13 -19.46 -8.78
N GLN A 299 -7.60 -20.16 -9.82
CA GLN A 299 -6.73 -20.79 -10.81
C GLN A 299 -6.17 -19.75 -11.76
N VAL A 300 -4.87 -19.79 -12.02
CA VAL A 300 -4.21 -18.92 -12.99
C VAL A 300 -4.61 -19.34 -14.41
N LEU A 301 -4.95 -18.36 -15.26
CA LEU A 301 -5.39 -18.57 -16.62
C LEU A 301 -4.24 -18.37 -17.61
N ASP A 302 -4.25 -19.12 -18.70
CA ASP A 302 -3.39 -18.92 -19.87
C ASP A 302 -3.93 -17.81 -20.79
N LEU A 303 -3.22 -17.54 -21.89
CA LEU A 303 -3.60 -16.53 -22.89
C LEU A 303 -4.91 -16.86 -23.64
N ALA A 304 -5.40 -18.08 -23.56
CA ALA A 304 -6.67 -18.52 -24.12
C ALA A 304 -7.79 -18.64 -23.08
N ASP A 305 -7.57 -18.11 -21.87
CA ASP A 305 -8.48 -18.15 -20.73
C ASP A 305 -8.76 -19.56 -20.17
N ASN A 306 -7.90 -20.53 -20.43
CA ASN A 306 -7.97 -21.84 -19.81
C ASN A 306 -7.16 -21.85 -18.49
N PRO A 307 -7.63 -22.57 -17.47
CA PRO A 307 -6.84 -22.76 -16.26
C PRO A 307 -5.54 -23.52 -16.55
N ILE A 308 -4.41 -23.00 -16.03
CA ILE A 308 -3.13 -23.71 -16.05
C ILE A 308 -3.19 -24.80 -14.97
N PRO A 309 -3.11 -26.08 -15.31
CA PRO A 309 -3.29 -27.15 -14.35
C PRO A 309 -2.26 -27.12 -13.22
N GLY A 310 -2.72 -27.18 -11.96
CA GLY A 310 -1.86 -27.17 -10.77
C GLY A 310 -1.36 -25.80 -10.36
N LEU A 311 -1.77 -24.69 -11.02
CA LEU A 311 -1.33 -23.34 -10.69
C LEU A 311 -2.47 -22.48 -10.17
N TYR A 312 -2.27 -21.88 -9.00
CA TYR A 312 -3.16 -20.95 -8.32
C TYR A 312 -2.44 -19.67 -7.96
N ALA A 313 -3.18 -18.58 -7.76
CA ALA A 313 -2.62 -17.34 -7.25
C ALA A 313 -3.60 -16.59 -6.35
N ALA A 314 -3.07 -15.84 -5.38
CA ALA A 314 -3.86 -15.04 -4.45
C ALA A 314 -3.10 -13.81 -3.96
N GLY A 315 -3.84 -12.74 -3.66
CA GLY A 315 -3.29 -11.46 -3.19
C GLY A 315 -2.68 -10.64 -4.32
N GLU A 316 -1.85 -9.68 -4.00
CA GLU A 316 -1.33 -8.65 -4.91
C GLU A 316 -0.60 -9.17 -6.17
N VAL A 317 -0.25 -10.45 -6.22
CA VAL A 317 0.27 -11.10 -7.44
C VAL A 317 -0.80 -11.24 -8.53
N THR A 318 -2.09 -11.11 -8.17
CA THR A 318 -3.24 -11.22 -9.08
C THR A 318 -3.72 -9.85 -9.57
N GLY A 319 -4.33 -9.80 -10.73
CA GLY A 319 -4.95 -8.60 -11.30
C GLY A 319 -6.45 -8.77 -11.52
N GLY A 320 -7.13 -7.66 -11.90
CA GLY A 320 -8.55 -7.68 -12.24
C GLY A 320 -9.53 -7.58 -11.07
N VAL A 321 -9.06 -7.52 -9.82
CA VAL A 321 -9.92 -7.50 -8.61
C VAL A 321 -10.39 -6.08 -8.28
N PHE A 322 -9.52 -5.07 -8.35
CA PHE A 322 -9.81 -3.72 -7.86
C PHE A 322 -10.43 -2.77 -8.89
N GLY A 323 -10.44 -3.11 -10.16
CA GLY A 323 -10.91 -2.21 -11.19
C GLY A 323 -10.22 -0.84 -11.18
N GLY A 324 -10.98 0.26 -11.25
CA GLY A 324 -10.47 1.63 -11.41
C GLY A 324 -10.00 2.32 -10.12
N GLY A 325 -10.19 1.75 -8.92
CA GLY A 325 -9.85 2.43 -7.67
C GLY A 325 -9.58 1.51 -6.50
N TYR A 326 -8.86 2.02 -5.51
CA TYR A 326 -8.56 1.30 -4.28
C TYR A 326 -9.62 1.59 -3.21
N ILE A 327 -10.05 0.54 -2.52
CA ILE A 327 -10.91 0.61 -1.34
C ILE A 327 -10.08 0.23 -0.11
N GLY A 328 -10.12 1.04 0.94
CA GLY A 328 -9.38 0.77 2.19
C GLY A 328 -9.64 -0.62 2.75
N GLY A 329 -8.58 -1.37 3.05
CA GLY A 329 -8.65 -2.78 3.48
C GLY A 329 -8.82 -3.79 2.34
N GLY A 330 -9.02 -3.35 1.10
CA GLY A 330 -9.27 -4.22 -0.05
C GLY A 330 -8.15 -5.23 -0.29
N PHE A 331 -6.89 -4.82 -0.31
CA PHE A 331 -5.76 -5.75 -0.51
C PHE A 331 -5.69 -6.84 0.57
N LEU A 332 -5.98 -6.50 1.82
CA LEU A 332 -5.99 -7.50 2.89
C LEU A 332 -7.16 -8.49 2.74
N ALA A 333 -8.33 -7.97 2.36
CA ALA A 333 -9.51 -8.80 2.07
C ALA A 333 -9.24 -9.72 0.88
N GLU A 334 -8.68 -9.20 -0.21
CA GLU A 334 -8.29 -10.00 -1.38
C GLU A 334 -7.31 -11.11 -1.01
N ALA A 335 -6.19 -10.75 -0.37
CA ALA A 335 -5.16 -11.72 -0.01
C ALA A 335 -5.70 -12.83 0.88
N THR A 336 -6.56 -12.51 1.85
CA THR A 336 -7.10 -13.49 2.80
C THR A 336 -8.24 -14.31 2.22
N VAL A 337 -9.15 -13.72 1.47
CA VAL A 337 -10.26 -14.44 0.84
C VAL A 337 -9.75 -15.36 -0.27
N LEU A 338 -8.99 -14.79 -1.23
CA LEU A 338 -8.46 -15.58 -2.35
C LEU A 338 -7.41 -16.61 -1.88
N GLY A 339 -6.63 -16.29 -0.84
CA GLY A 339 -5.70 -17.25 -0.23
C GLY A 339 -6.43 -18.49 0.31
N ARG A 340 -7.60 -18.31 0.97
CA ARG A 340 -8.46 -19.42 1.41
C ARG A 340 -9.05 -20.19 0.24
N VAL A 341 -9.51 -19.49 -0.80
CA VAL A 341 -10.05 -20.12 -2.02
C VAL A 341 -8.98 -20.95 -2.71
N ALA A 342 -7.78 -20.37 -2.96
CA ALA A 342 -6.67 -21.06 -3.59
C ALA A 342 -6.24 -22.32 -2.80
N GLY A 343 -6.14 -22.18 -1.48
CA GLY A 343 -5.80 -23.31 -0.60
C GLY A 343 -6.83 -24.44 -0.67
N ALA A 344 -8.13 -24.11 -0.63
CA ALA A 344 -9.21 -25.09 -0.70
C ALA A 344 -9.25 -25.78 -2.08
N GLN A 345 -9.21 -25.03 -3.17
CA GLN A 345 -9.25 -25.58 -4.53
C GLN A 345 -8.02 -26.41 -4.85
N GLY A 346 -6.82 -25.93 -4.48
CA GLY A 346 -5.59 -26.71 -4.65
C GLY A 346 -5.63 -28.03 -3.90
N ALA A 347 -6.17 -28.05 -2.66
CA ALA A 347 -6.34 -29.30 -1.90
C ALA A 347 -7.35 -30.25 -2.56
N ILE A 348 -8.49 -29.75 -3.04
CA ILE A 348 -9.50 -30.55 -3.76
C ILE A 348 -8.87 -31.18 -4.99
N ASP A 349 -8.16 -30.42 -5.81
CA ASP A 349 -7.53 -30.93 -7.03
C ASP A 349 -6.45 -31.99 -6.72
N VAL A 350 -5.68 -31.83 -5.65
CA VAL A 350 -4.67 -32.80 -5.23
C VAL A 350 -5.28 -34.10 -4.73
N LEU A 351 -6.42 -34.02 -4.00
CA LEU A 351 -7.10 -35.19 -3.42
C LEU A 351 -7.96 -35.95 -4.44
N SER A 352 -8.33 -35.29 -5.52
CA SER A 352 -9.16 -35.91 -6.59
C SER A 352 -8.33 -36.67 -7.65
N ARG A 353 -7.01 -36.61 -7.57
CA ARG A 353 -6.05 -37.35 -8.42
C ARG A 353 -5.44 -38.52 -7.66
#